data_ef8b3317b2610d5702da7f970057703a
#
_entry.id   ef8b3317b2610d5702da7f970057703a
#
_cell.length_a   1.000
_cell.length_b   1.000
_cell.length_c   1.000
_cell.angle_alpha   90.00
_cell.angle_beta   90.00
_cell.angle_gamma   90.00
#
_symmetry.space_group_name_H-M   'P 1'
#
loop_
_entity.id
_entity.type
_entity.pdbx_description
1 polymer ?
#
loop_
_entity_poly.entity_id
_entity_poly.type
_entity_poly.pdbx_seq_one_letter_code
_entity_poly.pdbx_strand_id
1 'polypeptide(L)'
;MKPILFTLLAACTAEPLGGVATSELNLYADVTRDQTGAVDVLVELGTYDAALDKNYVYLEPDDRLTAIADTRSEDLDENGPVLGVVQYRASLATVAAGSEIAIELDRAATGETLISEGAFPEPLAIDAPSSITRNAGLQVSWTGGEGAEDVEVSATADCARISTTRAPLDAGSLIVTRDDIEVTAGAILPCQLTLRVTAVASGTTDPRLDDWWFASGFYTRQLSEQVLTITD
;
A
#
# COMPACT_ATOMS: atom_id res chain seq x y z
N MET A 1 3.47 -47.82 -20.30
CA MET A 1 4.15 -46.90 -19.36
C MET A 1 3.82 -45.50 -19.81
N LYS A 2 3.01 -44.75 -19.02
CA LYS A 2 2.73 -43.34 -19.29
C LYS A 2 3.79 -42.48 -18.57
N PRO A 3 4.44 -41.50 -19.21
CA PRO A 3 5.35 -40.62 -18.52
C PRO A 3 4.54 -39.72 -17.57
N ILE A 4 4.88 -39.73 -16.28
CA ILE A 4 4.41 -38.75 -15.30
C ILE A 4 5.20 -37.50 -15.55
N LEU A 5 4.51 -36.49 -16.09
CA LEU A 5 5.05 -35.13 -16.25
C LEU A 5 5.08 -34.50 -14.84
N PHE A 6 6.25 -34.45 -14.21
CA PHE A 6 6.47 -33.62 -13.03
C PHE A 6 6.52 -32.17 -13.49
N THR A 7 5.43 -31.44 -13.30
CA THR A 7 5.45 -29.98 -13.34
C THR A 7 6.23 -29.52 -12.11
N LEU A 8 7.48 -29.10 -12.29
CA LEU A 8 8.19 -28.32 -11.27
C LEU A 8 7.41 -27.00 -11.11
N LEU A 9 6.65 -26.90 -10.03
CA LEU A 9 6.23 -25.61 -9.50
C LEU A 9 7.52 -24.91 -9.09
N ALA A 10 7.90 -23.85 -9.82
CA ALA A 10 8.88 -22.90 -9.35
C ALA A 10 8.29 -22.27 -8.08
N ALA A 11 8.71 -22.77 -6.93
CA ALA A 11 8.42 -22.13 -5.66
C ALA A 11 9.22 -20.83 -5.66
N CYS A 12 8.55 -19.68 -5.48
CA CYS A 12 9.22 -18.44 -5.12
C CYS A 12 10.05 -18.75 -3.87
N THR A 13 11.35 -18.74 -3.98
CA THR A 13 12.28 -19.01 -2.87
C THR A 13 12.63 -17.66 -2.25
N ALA A 14 12.23 -17.46 -0.99
CA ALA A 14 12.76 -16.34 -0.22
C ALA A 14 14.22 -16.63 0.16
N GLU A 15 15.07 -15.61 0.14
CA GLU A 15 16.49 -15.71 0.48
C GLU A 15 16.82 -14.90 1.74
N PRO A 16 17.87 -15.30 2.52
CA PRO A 16 18.26 -14.57 3.73
C PRO A 16 18.93 -13.23 3.37
N LEU A 17 18.62 -12.17 4.14
CA LEU A 17 19.15 -10.82 3.92
C LEU A 17 20.68 -10.76 3.96
N GLY A 18 21.33 -11.53 4.84
CA GLY A 18 22.79 -11.53 4.99
C GLY A 18 23.54 -11.96 3.73
N GLY A 19 22.89 -12.70 2.81
CA GLY A 19 23.45 -13.10 1.52
C GLY A 19 23.29 -12.08 0.39
N VAL A 20 22.52 -11.02 0.59
CA VAL A 20 22.16 -10.04 -0.44
C VAL A 20 23.04 -8.78 -0.31
N ALA A 21 23.60 -8.29 -1.41
CA ALA A 21 24.29 -7.00 -1.40
C ALA A 21 23.28 -5.85 -1.24
N THR A 22 23.64 -4.78 -0.50
CA THR A 22 22.75 -3.64 -0.29
C THR A 22 22.29 -3.01 -1.61
N SER A 23 23.17 -2.94 -2.61
CA SER A 23 22.87 -2.39 -3.93
C SER A 23 22.01 -3.30 -4.83
N GLU A 24 21.66 -4.49 -4.39
CA GLU A 24 20.76 -5.43 -5.07
C GLU A 24 19.41 -5.55 -4.33
N LEU A 25 19.33 -4.95 -3.13
CA LEU A 25 18.15 -5.01 -2.28
C LEU A 25 17.17 -3.91 -2.66
N ASN A 26 15.94 -4.31 -2.94
CA ASN A 26 14.81 -3.42 -3.18
C ASN A 26 13.94 -3.35 -1.93
N LEU A 27 13.46 -2.15 -1.60
CA LEU A 27 12.50 -1.91 -0.54
C LEU A 27 11.22 -1.32 -1.14
N TYR A 28 10.10 -1.96 -0.90
CA TYR A 28 8.78 -1.41 -1.15
C TYR A 28 8.09 -1.17 0.20
N ALA A 29 7.67 0.06 0.46
CA ALA A 29 6.91 0.42 1.64
C ALA A 29 5.59 1.09 1.25
N ASP A 30 4.50 0.60 1.80
CA ASP A 30 3.16 1.18 1.71
C ASP A 30 2.67 1.50 3.13
N VAL A 31 2.58 2.77 3.44
CA VAL A 31 2.29 3.25 4.79
C VAL A 31 0.99 4.05 4.75
N THR A 32 -0.06 3.51 5.33
CA THR A 32 -1.39 4.10 5.31
C THR A 32 -1.77 4.65 6.68
N ARG A 33 -2.07 5.94 6.75
CA ARG A 33 -2.67 6.61 7.89
C ARG A 33 -4.17 6.76 7.68
N ASP A 34 -4.97 6.33 8.63
CA ASP A 34 -6.42 6.51 8.61
C ASP A 34 -6.85 7.88 9.17
N GLN A 35 -8.14 8.17 9.11
CA GLN A 35 -8.71 9.43 9.63
C GLN A 35 -8.69 9.54 11.16
N THR A 36 -8.40 8.46 11.91
CA THR A 36 -8.21 8.47 13.36
C THR A 36 -6.76 8.74 13.76
N GLY A 37 -5.85 8.70 12.79
CA GLY A 37 -4.42 8.82 12.98
C GLY A 37 -3.71 7.48 13.19
N ALA A 38 -4.42 6.35 13.15
CA ALA A 38 -3.77 5.05 13.17
C ALA A 38 -3.03 4.82 11.85
N VAL A 39 -1.84 4.23 11.95
CA VAL A 39 -0.97 3.96 10.81
C VAL A 39 -0.74 2.47 10.68
N ASP A 40 -1.01 1.95 9.50
CA ASP A 40 -0.64 0.60 9.09
C ASP A 40 0.57 0.67 8.15
N VAL A 41 1.58 -0.11 8.47
CA VAL A 41 2.84 -0.21 7.72
C VAL A 41 2.93 -1.57 7.08
N LEU A 42 3.20 -1.59 5.78
CA LEU A 42 3.55 -2.78 5.01
C LEU A 42 4.90 -2.54 4.34
N VAL A 43 5.85 -3.45 4.57
CA VAL A 43 7.14 -3.44 3.88
C VAL A 43 7.39 -4.79 3.24
N GLU A 44 7.94 -4.77 2.04
CA GLU A 44 8.47 -5.92 1.33
C GLU A 44 9.93 -5.66 0.97
N LEU A 45 10.77 -6.65 1.23
CA LEU A 45 12.17 -6.67 0.80
C LEU A 45 12.31 -7.71 -0.31
N GLY A 46 13.14 -7.41 -1.30
CA GLY A 46 13.36 -8.34 -2.40
C GLY A 46 14.55 -8.02 -3.26
N THR A 47 14.91 -8.97 -4.10
CA THR A 47 15.85 -8.81 -5.20
C THR A 47 15.14 -9.13 -6.50
N TYR A 48 15.70 -8.70 -7.63
CA TYR A 48 15.18 -9.04 -8.95
C TYR A 48 16.25 -9.73 -9.75
N ASP A 49 15.87 -10.81 -10.42
CA ASP A 49 16.78 -11.48 -11.34
C ASP A 49 16.68 -10.90 -12.76
N ALA A 50 17.52 -11.40 -13.67
CA ALA A 50 17.54 -10.94 -15.07
C ALA A 50 16.24 -11.25 -15.85
N ALA A 51 15.36 -12.11 -15.34
CA ALA A 51 14.05 -12.42 -15.91
C ALA A 51 12.95 -11.52 -15.35
N LEU A 52 13.30 -10.60 -14.42
CA LEU A 52 12.38 -9.70 -13.73
C LEU A 52 11.49 -10.42 -12.69
N ASP A 53 11.88 -11.61 -12.27
CA ASP A 53 11.19 -12.32 -11.21
C ASP A 53 11.65 -11.78 -9.84
N LYS A 54 10.69 -11.42 -8.99
CA LYS A 54 10.94 -10.95 -7.62
C LYS A 54 11.27 -12.15 -6.73
N ASN A 55 12.43 -12.11 -6.10
CA ASN A 55 12.78 -12.99 -5.00
C ASN A 55 12.58 -12.23 -3.69
N TYR A 56 11.76 -12.76 -2.79
CA TYR A 56 11.57 -12.14 -1.48
C TYR A 56 12.77 -12.38 -0.59
N VAL A 57 13.07 -11.40 0.27
CA VAL A 57 14.17 -11.44 1.23
C VAL A 57 13.59 -11.46 2.64
N TYR A 58 14.08 -12.38 3.49
CA TYR A 58 13.71 -12.44 4.89
C TYR A 58 14.85 -11.94 5.79
N LEU A 59 14.49 -11.30 6.91
CA LEU A 59 15.42 -10.83 7.93
C LEU A 59 16.05 -12.04 8.66
N GLU A 60 17.34 -11.93 8.95
CA GLU A 60 17.99 -12.85 9.87
C GLU A 60 17.75 -12.42 11.33
N PRO A 61 17.99 -13.29 12.32
CA PRO A 61 17.59 -13.02 13.72
C PRO A 61 18.17 -11.74 14.34
N ASP A 62 19.29 -11.25 13.84
CA ASP A 62 19.96 -10.06 14.34
C ASP A 62 19.68 -8.80 13.49
N ASP A 63 18.98 -8.96 12.35
CA ASP A 63 18.50 -7.84 11.55
C ASP A 63 17.24 -7.26 12.17
N ARG A 64 17.00 -5.97 11.94
CA ARG A 64 15.81 -5.28 12.43
C ARG A 64 15.20 -4.38 11.37
N LEU A 65 13.88 -4.36 11.31
CA LEU A 65 13.10 -3.45 10.48
C LEU A 65 12.15 -2.69 11.41
N THR A 66 12.28 -1.36 11.44
CA THR A 66 11.56 -0.51 12.39
C THR A 66 10.84 0.62 11.66
N ALA A 67 9.56 0.85 11.99
CA ALA A 67 8.84 2.04 11.56
C ALA A 67 8.93 3.13 12.63
N ILE A 68 9.27 4.34 12.22
CA ILE A 68 9.49 5.49 13.11
C ILE A 68 8.64 6.66 12.63
N ALA A 69 7.73 7.17 13.47
CA ALA A 69 6.96 8.37 13.18
C ALA A 69 6.84 9.23 14.45
N ASP A 70 7.14 10.52 14.34
CA ASP A 70 7.23 11.44 15.47
C ASP A 70 8.20 10.91 16.55
N THR A 71 7.67 10.60 17.72
CA THR A 71 8.42 10.03 18.87
C THR A 71 8.17 8.55 19.08
N ARG A 72 7.56 7.87 18.12
CA ARG A 72 7.14 6.48 18.19
C ARG A 72 7.98 5.63 17.28
N SER A 73 8.25 4.42 17.73
CA SER A 73 8.89 3.40 16.94
C SER A 73 8.27 2.05 17.24
N GLU A 74 8.07 1.25 16.20
CA GLU A 74 7.56 -0.12 16.29
C GLU A 74 8.40 -1.01 15.37
N ASP A 75 8.85 -2.14 15.88
CA ASP A 75 9.49 -3.16 15.06
C ASP A 75 8.43 -3.82 14.18
N LEU A 76 8.79 -4.10 12.93
CA LEU A 76 7.89 -4.78 12.01
C LEU A 76 7.99 -6.29 12.22
N ASP A 77 6.84 -6.90 12.43
CA ASP A 77 6.71 -8.35 12.50
C ASP A 77 6.64 -8.98 11.10
N GLU A 78 7.34 -10.09 10.92
CA GLU A 78 7.20 -10.90 9.73
C GLU A 78 5.81 -11.56 9.72
N ASN A 79 5.02 -11.22 8.71
CA ASN A 79 3.79 -11.93 8.41
C ASN A 79 4.14 -13.06 7.46
N GLY A 80 4.42 -14.24 8.03
CA GLY A 80 5.09 -15.40 7.46
C GLY A 80 4.77 -15.74 6.00
N PRO A 81 5.62 -16.51 5.32
CA PRO A 81 5.57 -16.70 3.89
C PRO A 81 4.28 -17.43 3.48
N VAL A 82 3.35 -16.68 2.91
CA VAL A 82 2.22 -17.25 2.19
C VAL A 82 2.64 -17.38 0.73
N LEU A 83 2.81 -18.61 0.24
CA LEU A 83 3.26 -18.90 -1.13
C LEU A 83 4.62 -18.25 -1.52
N GLY A 84 5.53 -18.10 -0.54
CA GLY A 84 6.86 -17.52 -0.77
C GLY A 84 6.92 -16.00 -0.69
N VAL A 85 5.81 -15.31 -0.49
CA VAL A 85 5.75 -13.86 -0.27
C VAL A 85 6.07 -13.56 1.20
N VAL A 86 7.10 -12.76 1.47
CA VAL A 86 7.46 -12.29 2.80
C VAL A 86 7.07 -10.83 2.93
N GLN A 87 6.24 -10.51 3.92
CA GLN A 87 5.79 -9.17 4.24
C GLN A 87 6.09 -8.86 5.70
N TYR A 88 6.48 -7.63 5.97
CA TYR A 88 6.70 -7.09 7.31
C TYR A 88 5.62 -6.08 7.61
N ARG A 89 5.05 -6.13 8.83
CA ARG A 89 3.94 -5.27 9.22
C ARG A 89 4.12 -4.69 10.61
N ALA A 90 3.71 -3.45 10.76
CA ALA A 90 3.56 -2.79 12.05
C ALA A 90 2.32 -1.91 12.05
N SER A 91 1.85 -1.54 13.24
CA SER A 91 0.79 -0.56 13.42
C SER A 91 1.21 0.46 14.48
N LEU A 92 1.20 1.76 14.11
CA LEU A 92 1.44 2.84 15.05
C LEU A 92 0.13 3.55 15.40
N ALA A 93 -0.08 3.82 16.66
CA ALA A 93 -1.27 4.54 17.12
C ALA A 93 -1.04 6.05 17.07
N THR A 94 -1.98 6.80 16.51
CA THR A 94 -2.10 8.27 16.61
C THR A 94 -0.87 9.05 16.12
N VAL A 95 -0.61 8.99 14.83
CA VAL A 95 0.36 9.84 14.12
C VAL A 95 -0.38 11.06 13.56
N ALA A 96 0.20 12.27 13.63
CA ALA A 96 -0.42 13.46 13.08
C ALA A 96 -0.41 13.45 11.54
N ALA A 97 -1.32 14.18 10.90
CA ALA A 97 -1.23 14.44 9.47
C ALA A 97 -0.03 15.36 9.19
N GLY A 98 0.59 15.22 8.02
CA GLY A 98 1.79 15.96 7.68
C GLY A 98 3.06 15.51 8.41
N SER A 99 2.97 14.53 9.35
CA SER A 99 4.17 13.99 10.01
C SER A 99 5.03 13.18 9.05
N GLU A 100 6.33 13.20 9.32
CA GLU A 100 7.29 12.31 8.66
C GLU A 100 7.19 10.89 9.23
N ILE A 101 7.42 9.91 8.38
CA ILE A 101 7.60 8.50 8.72
C ILE A 101 8.84 7.96 8.05
N ALA A 102 9.63 7.20 8.81
CA ALA A 102 10.80 6.50 8.30
C ALA A 102 10.66 4.98 8.51
N ILE A 103 11.20 4.22 7.59
CA ILE A 103 11.49 2.80 7.74
C ILE A 103 13.00 2.64 7.82
N GLU A 104 13.44 2.14 8.96
CA GLU A 104 14.84 1.87 9.25
C GLU A 104 15.12 0.37 9.17
N LEU A 105 16.08 -0.01 8.34
CA LEU A 105 16.56 -1.38 8.21
C LEU A 105 17.99 -1.46 8.74
N ASP A 106 18.15 -2.09 9.91
CA ASP A 106 19.45 -2.44 10.48
C ASP A 106 19.87 -3.81 9.98
N ARG A 107 21.02 -3.86 9.30
CA ARG A 107 21.62 -5.08 8.74
C ARG A 107 22.79 -5.53 9.62
N ALA A 108 22.59 -6.58 10.41
CA ALA A 108 23.62 -7.10 11.31
C ALA A 108 24.88 -7.61 10.58
N ALA A 109 24.69 -8.25 9.42
CA ALA A 109 25.77 -8.82 8.65
C ALA A 109 26.78 -7.77 8.12
N THR A 110 26.32 -6.56 7.78
CA THR A 110 27.15 -5.47 7.24
C THR A 110 27.37 -4.34 8.24
N GLY A 111 26.58 -4.28 9.30
CA GLY A 111 26.56 -3.17 10.27
C GLY A 111 25.99 -1.87 9.67
N GLU A 112 25.22 -1.96 8.59
CA GLU A 112 24.59 -0.82 7.95
C GLU A 112 23.20 -0.56 8.51
N THR A 113 22.86 0.72 8.67
CA THR A 113 21.50 1.20 8.87
C THR A 113 21.04 1.92 7.61
N LEU A 114 19.93 1.49 7.00
CA LEU A 114 19.34 2.05 5.79
C LEU A 114 18.04 2.75 6.17
N ILE A 115 17.83 3.99 5.68
CA ILE A 115 16.67 4.80 6.05
C ILE A 115 15.93 5.22 4.79
N SER A 116 14.66 4.81 4.72
CA SER A 116 13.71 5.24 3.69
C SER A 116 12.60 6.03 4.37
N GLU A 117 12.19 7.17 3.79
CA GLU A 117 11.33 8.12 4.48
C GLU A 117 10.33 8.81 3.58
N GLY A 118 9.25 9.32 4.16
CA GLY A 118 8.23 10.12 3.50
C GLY A 118 7.39 10.90 4.51
N ALA A 119 6.53 11.77 4.03
CA ALA A 119 5.60 12.51 4.87
C ALA A 119 4.16 12.12 4.51
N PHE A 120 3.27 12.02 5.50
CA PHE A 120 1.85 11.80 5.24
C PHE A 120 1.24 13.05 4.61
N PRO A 121 0.46 12.91 3.52
CA PRO A 121 -0.34 14.01 3.02
C PRO A 121 -1.33 14.52 4.08
N GLU A 122 -1.76 15.76 3.93
CA GLU A 122 -2.90 16.28 4.69
C GLU A 122 -4.19 15.55 4.30
N PRO A 123 -5.19 15.46 5.20
CA PRO A 123 -6.46 14.82 4.91
C PRO A 123 -7.21 15.50 3.76
N LEU A 124 -7.91 14.70 2.98
CA LEU A 124 -8.86 15.18 1.98
C LEU A 124 -10.22 15.45 2.61
N ALA A 125 -10.81 16.61 2.29
CA ALA A 125 -12.23 16.84 2.46
C ALA A 125 -12.96 16.33 1.20
N ILE A 126 -13.81 15.32 1.37
CA ILE A 126 -14.52 14.64 0.28
C ILE A 126 -15.87 15.30 0.07
N ASP A 127 -16.23 15.58 -1.19
CA ASP A 127 -17.57 15.94 -1.63
C ASP A 127 -18.06 14.89 -2.65
N ALA A 128 -18.95 14.02 -2.19
CA ALA A 128 -19.58 13.00 -3.00
C ALA A 128 -21.08 12.88 -2.63
N PRO A 129 -21.95 12.47 -3.56
CA PRO A 129 -23.37 12.29 -3.25
C PRO A 129 -23.57 11.22 -2.17
N SER A 130 -24.53 11.44 -1.28
CA SER A 130 -24.86 10.47 -0.22
C SER A 130 -25.54 9.20 -0.76
N SER A 131 -26.04 9.24 -2.01
CA SER A 131 -26.64 8.10 -2.69
C SER A 131 -26.43 8.15 -4.20
N ILE A 132 -26.34 6.98 -4.81
CA ILE A 132 -26.29 6.79 -6.27
C ILE A 132 -27.25 5.68 -6.67
N THR A 133 -27.80 5.74 -7.89
CA THR A 133 -28.51 4.60 -8.46
C THR A 133 -27.51 3.62 -9.08
N ARG A 134 -27.85 2.32 -9.07
CA ARG A 134 -27.00 1.25 -9.59
C ARG A 134 -26.51 1.43 -11.04
N ASN A 135 -27.17 2.29 -11.80
CA ASN A 135 -26.85 2.55 -13.20
C ASN A 135 -26.22 3.94 -13.43
N ALA A 136 -25.97 4.71 -12.38
CA ALA A 136 -25.32 6.01 -12.47
C ALA A 136 -23.81 5.88 -12.22
N GLY A 137 -23.04 6.77 -12.83
CA GLY A 137 -21.66 7.01 -12.40
C GLY A 137 -21.64 7.78 -11.08
N LEU A 138 -20.47 7.83 -10.44
CA LEU A 138 -20.22 8.56 -9.21
C LEU A 138 -19.18 9.66 -9.48
N GLN A 139 -19.56 10.92 -9.26
CA GLN A 139 -18.60 12.00 -9.21
C GLN A 139 -18.10 12.17 -7.78
N VAL A 140 -16.80 12.16 -7.61
CA VAL A 140 -16.10 12.41 -6.34
C VAL A 140 -15.25 13.64 -6.53
N SER A 141 -15.40 14.63 -5.68
CA SER A 141 -14.56 15.84 -5.64
C SER A 141 -13.83 15.91 -4.31
N TRP A 142 -12.71 16.59 -4.27
CA TRP A 142 -11.93 16.74 -3.05
C TRP A 142 -11.25 18.12 -2.98
N THR A 143 -10.92 18.51 -1.75
CA THR A 143 -10.06 19.64 -1.42
C THR A 143 -9.11 19.24 -0.29
N GLY A 144 -8.02 19.96 -0.12
CA GLY A 144 -6.94 19.56 0.81
C GLY A 144 -5.98 18.56 0.16
N GLY A 145 -5.36 17.72 0.96
CA GLY A 145 -4.40 16.73 0.47
C GLY A 145 -3.03 17.30 0.18
N GLU A 146 -2.68 18.46 0.79
CA GLU A 146 -1.36 19.05 0.62
C GLU A 146 -0.26 18.02 0.87
N GLY A 147 0.73 17.97 -0.01
CA GLY A 147 1.80 16.98 0.00
C GLY A 147 1.50 15.71 -0.82
N ALA A 148 0.25 15.47 -1.25
CA ALA A 148 -0.06 14.39 -2.16
C ALA A 148 0.27 14.72 -3.62
N GLU A 149 0.58 13.69 -4.39
CA GLU A 149 0.72 13.75 -5.84
C GLU A 149 -0.57 13.30 -6.53
N ASP A 150 -1.16 12.24 -6.00
CA ASP A 150 -2.32 11.57 -6.57
C ASP A 150 -3.42 11.31 -5.54
N VAL A 151 -4.61 11.06 -6.06
CA VAL A 151 -5.78 10.61 -5.29
C VAL A 151 -6.29 9.32 -5.87
N GLU A 152 -6.45 8.33 -5.01
CA GLU A 152 -7.06 7.04 -5.33
C GLU A 152 -8.48 6.97 -4.78
N VAL A 153 -9.42 6.53 -5.59
CA VAL A 153 -10.82 6.33 -5.22
C VAL A 153 -11.16 4.86 -5.36
N SER A 154 -11.65 4.26 -4.29
CA SER A 154 -12.10 2.87 -4.28
C SER A 154 -13.28 2.69 -3.33
N ALA A 155 -13.98 1.58 -3.44
CA ALA A 155 -14.98 1.20 -2.45
C ALA A 155 -15.24 -0.30 -2.48
N THR A 156 -15.65 -0.86 -1.34
CA THR A 156 -16.01 -2.27 -1.23
C THR A 156 -17.17 -2.43 -0.24
N ALA A 157 -18.15 -3.23 -0.62
CA ALA A 157 -19.23 -3.72 0.23
C ALA A 157 -19.70 -5.09 -0.29
N ASP A 158 -20.52 -5.78 0.48
CA ASP A 158 -21.10 -7.08 0.05
C ASP A 158 -21.95 -6.96 -1.21
N CYS A 159 -22.53 -5.79 -1.44
CA CYS A 159 -23.47 -5.52 -2.54
C CYS A 159 -22.82 -4.88 -3.76
N ALA A 160 -21.65 -4.26 -3.62
CA ALA A 160 -20.98 -3.59 -4.72
C ALA A 160 -19.50 -3.37 -4.45
N ARG A 161 -18.75 -3.18 -5.53
CA ARG A 161 -17.34 -2.83 -5.52
C ARG A 161 -17.08 -1.71 -6.51
N ILE A 162 -16.23 -0.78 -6.15
CA ILE A 162 -15.62 0.19 -7.05
C ILE A 162 -14.13 -0.17 -7.12
N SER A 163 -13.66 -0.52 -8.31
CA SER A 163 -12.24 -0.77 -8.55
C SER A 163 -11.45 0.52 -8.33
N THR A 164 -10.22 0.39 -7.83
CA THR A 164 -9.37 1.56 -7.57
C THR A 164 -9.12 2.33 -8.86
N THR A 165 -9.48 3.60 -8.84
CA THR A 165 -9.24 4.57 -9.91
C THR A 165 -8.36 5.69 -9.36
N ARG A 166 -7.41 6.19 -10.14
CA ARG A 166 -6.41 7.18 -9.73
C ARG A 166 -6.50 8.43 -10.57
N ALA A 167 -6.30 9.58 -9.97
CA ALA A 167 -6.19 10.88 -10.63
C ALA A 167 -5.14 11.75 -9.93
N PRO A 168 -4.50 12.70 -10.63
CA PRO A 168 -3.65 13.69 -10.00
C PRO A 168 -4.42 14.52 -8.95
N LEU A 169 -3.76 14.95 -7.87
CA LEU A 169 -4.38 15.75 -6.82
C LEU A 169 -5.02 17.03 -7.40
N ASP A 170 -4.34 17.72 -8.31
CA ASP A 170 -4.76 18.97 -8.90
C ASP A 170 -5.99 18.85 -9.84
N ALA A 171 -6.38 17.63 -10.22
CA ALA A 171 -7.62 17.40 -10.96
C ALA A 171 -8.86 17.82 -10.13
N GLY A 172 -8.79 17.80 -8.80
CA GLY A 172 -9.83 18.22 -7.87
C GLY A 172 -11.09 17.36 -7.89
N SER A 173 -11.24 16.46 -8.86
CA SER A 173 -12.36 15.53 -8.98
C SER A 173 -12.07 14.36 -9.91
N LEU A 174 -12.85 13.29 -9.74
CA LEU A 174 -12.82 12.08 -10.57
C LEU A 174 -14.25 11.62 -10.83
N ILE A 175 -14.50 11.12 -12.02
CA ILE A 175 -15.74 10.43 -12.36
C ILE A 175 -15.46 8.94 -12.39
N VAL A 176 -16.01 8.21 -11.42
CA VAL A 176 -16.11 6.75 -11.47
C VAL A 176 -17.25 6.42 -12.43
N THR A 177 -16.94 5.78 -13.54
CA THR A 177 -17.95 5.46 -14.52
C THR A 177 -18.85 4.31 -14.04
N ARG A 178 -20.01 4.15 -14.66
CA ARG A 178 -20.89 3.01 -14.34
C ARG A 178 -20.18 1.66 -14.47
N ASP A 179 -19.29 1.54 -15.45
CA ASP A 179 -18.61 0.27 -15.75
C ASP A 179 -17.56 -0.08 -14.69
N ASP A 180 -17.11 0.91 -13.91
CA ASP A 180 -16.19 0.74 -12.78
C ASP A 180 -16.92 0.36 -11.48
N ILE A 181 -18.29 0.39 -11.49
CA ILE A 181 -19.13 0.05 -10.34
C ILE A 181 -19.73 -1.34 -10.56
N GLU A 182 -19.12 -2.34 -9.94
CA GLU A 182 -19.59 -3.72 -10.01
C GLU A 182 -20.65 -3.96 -8.91
N VAL A 183 -21.91 -4.08 -9.28
CA VAL A 183 -22.97 -4.49 -8.33
C VAL A 183 -23.03 -6.02 -8.30
N THR A 184 -22.94 -6.60 -7.10
CA THR A 184 -23.01 -8.05 -6.90
C THR A 184 -24.33 -8.61 -7.41
N ALA A 185 -24.27 -9.67 -8.20
CA ALA A 185 -25.48 -10.32 -8.72
C ALA A 185 -26.36 -10.83 -7.57
N GLY A 186 -27.62 -10.41 -7.56
CA GLY A 186 -28.56 -10.77 -6.49
C GLY A 186 -28.44 -9.93 -5.21
N ALA A 187 -27.64 -8.89 -5.21
CA ALA A 187 -27.55 -7.95 -4.08
C ALA A 187 -28.92 -7.33 -3.77
N ILE A 188 -29.21 -7.21 -2.49
CA ILE A 188 -30.42 -6.54 -2.00
C ILE A 188 -30.13 -5.05 -1.90
N LEU A 189 -30.91 -4.25 -2.62
CA LEU A 189 -30.81 -2.79 -2.56
C LEU A 189 -32.02 -2.23 -1.74
N PRO A 190 -31.87 -1.07 -1.08
CA PRO A 190 -30.64 -0.26 -0.99
C PRO A 190 -29.57 -0.88 -0.09
N CYS A 191 -28.31 -0.62 -0.41
CA CYS A 191 -27.17 -1.08 0.40
C CYS A 191 -26.16 0.06 0.65
N GLN A 192 -25.39 -0.04 1.73
CA GLN A 192 -24.36 0.91 2.08
C GLN A 192 -22.99 0.48 1.50
N LEU A 193 -22.25 1.46 1.01
CA LEU A 193 -20.92 1.33 0.46
C LEU A 193 -20.00 2.33 1.15
N THR A 194 -18.85 1.89 1.64
CA THR A 194 -17.83 2.81 2.15
C THR A 194 -16.93 3.23 1.00
N LEU A 195 -17.07 4.49 0.61
CA LEU A 195 -16.16 5.15 -0.35
C LEU A 195 -14.87 5.49 0.36
N ARG A 196 -13.75 5.05 -0.20
CA ARG A 196 -12.39 5.36 0.25
C ARG A 196 -11.74 6.29 -0.75
N VAL A 197 -11.29 7.43 -0.26
CA VAL A 197 -10.54 8.41 -1.03
C VAL A 197 -9.21 8.61 -0.34
N THR A 198 -8.15 8.25 -1.02
CA THR A 198 -6.81 8.17 -0.45
C THR A 198 -5.89 9.17 -1.15
N ALA A 199 -5.35 10.13 -0.43
CA ALA A 199 -4.25 10.97 -0.87
C ALA A 199 -2.96 10.16 -0.83
N VAL A 200 -2.17 10.18 -1.90
CA VAL A 200 -0.95 9.39 -2.06
C VAL A 200 0.22 10.31 -2.34
N ALA A 201 1.28 10.15 -1.58
CA ALA A 201 2.56 10.82 -1.82
C ALA A 201 3.68 9.78 -1.96
N SER A 202 4.68 10.10 -2.77
CA SER A 202 5.91 9.33 -2.85
C SER A 202 6.91 9.87 -1.83
N GLY A 203 7.60 8.96 -1.16
CA GLY A 203 8.77 9.26 -0.34
C GLY A 203 10.06 8.90 -1.08
N THR A 204 11.13 8.76 -0.32
CA THR A 204 12.47 8.41 -0.82
C THR A 204 12.95 7.12 -0.18
N THR A 205 13.47 6.21 -0.98
CA THR A 205 14.20 5.04 -0.49
C THR A 205 15.66 5.43 -0.19
N ASP A 206 16.32 4.71 0.71
CA ASP A 206 17.75 4.92 0.98
C ASP A 206 18.54 4.79 -0.34
N PRO A 207 19.42 5.74 -0.68
CA PRO A 207 20.11 5.78 -1.99
C PRO A 207 21.10 4.64 -2.20
N ARG A 208 21.37 3.82 -1.18
CA ARG A 208 22.22 2.63 -1.29
C ARG A 208 21.45 1.40 -1.75
N LEU A 209 20.11 1.43 -1.66
CA LEU A 209 19.22 0.39 -2.17
C LEU A 209 19.13 0.46 -3.69
N ASP A 210 18.77 -0.65 -4.32
CA ASP A 210 18.45 -0.67 -5.75
C ASP A 210 17.16 0.10 -6.01
N ASP A 211 17.25 1.13 -6.85
CA ASP A 211 16.13 2.00 -7.21
C ASP A 211 15.45 1.50 -8.50
N TRP A 212 15.15 0.22 -8.56
CA TRP A 212 14.44 -0.31 -9.72
C TRP A 212 12.97 0.09 -9.66
N TRP A 213 12.57 0.97 -10.57
CA TRP A 213 11.30 1.70 -10.59
C TRP A 213 10.01 0.84 -10.50
N PHE A 214 10.07 -0.46 -10.82
CA PHE A 214 8.94 -1.38 -10.65
C PHE A 214 8.79 -1.95 -9.25
N ALA A 215 9.81 -1.85 -8.43
CA ALA A 215 10.00 -2.74 -7.32
C ALA A 215 10.39 -2.05 -6.04
N SER A 216 10.98 -0.87 -6.18
CA SER A 216 11.32 0.01 -5.08
C SER A 216 10.32 1.15 -5.02
N GLY A 217 9.97 1.56 -3.83
CA GLY A 217 9.12 2.72 -3.63
C GLY A 217 8.72 2.87 -2.19
N PHE A 218 8.66 4.11 -1.76
CA PHE A 218 8.13 4.49 -0.48
C PHE A 218 6.88 5.32 -0.71
N TYR A 219 5.72 4.82 -0.27
CA TYR A 219 4.45 5.50 -0.45
C TYR A 219 3.81 5.78 0.90
N THR A 220 3.40 7.03 1.10
CA THR A 220 2.57 7.42 2.21
C THR A 220 1.17 7.71 1.74
N ARG A 221 0.18 7.29 2.51
CA ARG A 221 -1.23 7.36 2.17
C ARG A 221 -2.01 7.98 3.31
N GLN A 222 -2.87 8.93 3.01
CA GLN A 222 -3.85 9.48 3.94
C GLN A 222 -5.24 9.06 3.48
N LEU A 223 -5.88 8.17 4.26
CA LEU A 223 -7.20 7.66 3.97
C LEU A 223 -8.28 8.59 4.54
N SER A 224 -9.27 8.91 3.71
CA SER A 224 -10.53 9.54 4.08
C SER A 224 -11.70 8.66 3.62
N GLU A 225 -12.74 8.53 4.43
CA GLU A 225 -13.87 7.66 4.14
C GLU A 225 -15.20 8.40 4.21
N GLN A 226 -16.13 8.03 3.32
CA GLN A 226 -17.53 8.50 3.32
C GLN A 226 -18.46 7.33 3.01
N VAL A 227 -19.56 7.23 3.76
CA VAL A 227 -20.61 6.23 3.48
C VAL A 227 -21.59 6.79 2.47
N LEU A 228 -21.88 6.01 1.43
CA LEU A 228 -22.93 6.30 0.46
C LEU A 228 -23.89 5.10 0.31
N THR A 229 -25.06 5.36 -0.22
CA THR A 229 -26.10 4.34 -0.44
C THR A 229 -26.28 4.07 -1.93
N ILE A 230 -26.25 2.79 -2.33
CA ILE A 230 -26.66 2.38 -3.68
C ILE A 230 -28.14 2.03 -3.66
N THR A 231 -28.89 2.59 -4.60
CA THR A 231 -30.33 2.34 -4.80
C THR A 231 -30.59 1.74 -6.18
N ASP A 232 -31.81 1.26 -6.40
CA ASP A 232 -32.28 0.77 -7.70
C ASP A 232 -32.37 1.86 -8.76
#